data_0b9afea2ae337b88a2305364f9c0eaa7
#
_entry.id   0b9afea2ae337b88a2305364f9c0eaa7
#
_cell.length_a   1.000
_cell.length_b   1.000
_cell.length_c   1.000
_cell.angle_alpha   90.00
_cell.angle_beta   90.00
_cell.angle_gamma   90.00
#
_symmetry.space_group_name_H-M   'P 1'
#
loop_
_entity.id
_entity.type
_entity.pdbx_description
1 polymer ?
#
loop_
_entity_poly.entity_id
_entity_poly.type
_entity_poly.pdbx_seq_one_letter_code
_entity_poly.pdbx_strand_id
1 'polypeptide(L)'
;MYAEGREKVSSKQLATVIGLTESQVRTDMLAIGCKGQKGYGYGIARLYKRIGEVMSLCDTYCAIVVGEGSLADAVAESQLFTKRGIKLLRRFTSVEALCSDNAPSALEAFCRENAVDIFILACKGQTGAVCLEVAERLGVKGILNLSETDLYSKKLTVRNIHIDDALMILCSEI
;
A
#
# COMPACT_ATOMS: atom_id res chain seq x y z
N MET A 1 -15.08 17.30 -0.25
CA MET A 1 -15.97 17.42 -1.44
C MET A 1 -16.88 16.21 -1.62
N TYR A 2 -16.38 14.98 -1.71
CA TYR A 2 -17.23 13.79 -1.82
C TYR A 2 -18.06 13.58 -0.53
N ALA A 3 -17.42 13.68 0.63
CA ALA A 3 -18.09 13.58 1.94
C ALA A 3 -19.05 14.74 2.27
N GLU A 4 -19.00 15.83 1.51
CA GLU A 4 -19.86 17.01 1.68
C GLU A 4 -21.12 16.97 0.81
N GLY A 5 -21.39 15.85 0.12
CA GLY A 5 -22.58 15.65 -0.70
C GLY A 5 -22.63 16.49 -1.99
N ARG A 6 -21.52 17.07 -2.42
CA ARG A 6 -21.47 17.82 -3.69
C ARG A 6 -21.47 16.84 -4.86
N GLU A 7 -22.31 17.11 -5.85
CA GLU A 7 -22.42 16.24 -7.03
C GLU A 7 -21.40 16.57 -8.13
N LYS A 8 -20.97 17.82 -8.25
CA LYS A 8 -20.12 18.33 -9.33
C LYS A 8 -19.03 19.26 -8.83
N VAL A 9 -17.92 19.31 -9.55
CA VAL A 9 -16.77 20.17 -9.28
C VAL A 9 -16.19 20.70 -10.59
N SER A 10 -15.83 22.00 -10.64
CA SER A 10 -15.17 22.60 -11.81
C SER A 10 -13.65 22.38 -11.78
N SER A 11 -12.98 22.48 -12.95
CA SER A 11 -11.52 22.48 -13.03
C SER A 11 -10.88 23.59 -12.19
N LYS A 12 -11.52 24.75 -12.13
CA LYS A 12 -11.07 25.87 -11.29
C LYS A 12 -11.08 25.54 -9.80
N GLN A 13 -12.18 24.95 -9.33
CA GLN A 13 -12.31 24.54 -7.91
C GLN A 13 -11.29 23.45 -7.55
N LEU A 14 -11.08 22.46 -8.44
CA LEU A 14 -10.04 21.45 -8.25
C LEU A 14 -8.66 22.08 -8.20
N ALA A 15 -8.33 22.95 -9.17
CA ALA A 15 -7.05 23.65 -9.25
C ALA A 15 -6.73 24.43 -7.96
N THR A 16 -7.72 25.15 -7.42
CA THR A 16 -7.58 25.89 -6.17
C THR A 16 -7.27 24.98 -4.99
N VAL A 17 -7.93 23.82 -4.91
CA VAL A 17 -7.77 22.88 -3.75
C VAL A 17 -6.42 22.17 -3.78
N ILE A 18 -5.92 21.83 -5.00
CA ILE A 18 -4.67 21.03 -5.14
C ILE A 18 -3.45 21.88 -5.49
N GLY A 19 -3.60 23.21 -5.59
CA GLY A 19 -2.49 24.13 -5.87
C GLY A 19 -1.95 24.07 -7.31
N LEU A 20 -2.78 23.65 -8.29
CA LEU A 20 -2.42 23.54 -9.71
C LEU A 20 -3.13 24.59 -10.56
N THR A 21 -2.75 24.69 -11.83
CA THR A 21 -3.48 25.49 -12.81
C THR A 21 -4.67 24.71 -13.38
N GLU A 22 -5.71 25.43 -13.85
CA GLU A 22 -6.85 24.78 -14.51
C GLU A 22 -6.46 23.95 -15.74
N SER A 23 -5.43 24.38 -16.47
CA SER A 23 -4.94 23.68 -17.65
C SER A 23 -4.33 22.34 -17.27
N GLN A 24 -3.49 22.31 -16.23
CA GLN A 24 -2.91 21.07 -15.71
C GLN A 24 -4.00 20.10 -15.25
N VAL A 25 -4.97 20.59 -14.45
CA VAL A 25 -6.10 19.76 -14.01
C VAL A 25 -6.86 19.16 -15.19
N ARG A 26 -7.12 19.94 -16.25
CA ARG A 26 -7.82 19.42 -17.45
C ARG A 26 -7.01 18.35 -18.16
N THR A 27 -5.70 18.55 -18.30
CA THR A 27 -4.79 17.60 -18.94
C THR A 27 -4.75 16.30 -18.14
N ASP A 28 -4.58 16.38 -16.82
CA ASP A 28 -4.52 15.21 -15.92
C ASP A 28 -5.84 14.45 -15.91
N MET A 29 -6.98 15.17 -15.87
CA MET A 29 -8.30 14.54 -15.94
C MET A 29 -8.53 13.81 -17.27
N LEU A 30 -8.05 14.35 -18.39
CA LEU A 30 -8.10 13.68 -19.69
C LEU A 30 -7.20 12.44 -19.71
N ALA A 31 -6.00 12.52 -19.15
CA ALA A 31 -5.07 11.39 -19.07
C ALA A 31 -5.67 10.20 -18.33
N ILE A 32 -6.42 10.44 -17.26
CA ILE A 32 -7.14 9.37 -16.52
C ILE A 32 -8.50 9.02 -17.13
N GLY A 33 -8.87 9.53 -18.31
CA GLY A 33 -10.11 9.23 -19.00
C GLY A 33 -11.36 9.93 -18.42
N CYS A 34 -11.18 10.97 -17.61
CA CYS A 34 -12.26 11.80 -17.09
C CYS A 34 -12.51 13.01 -17.99
N LYS A 35 -13.57 13.01 -18.78
CA LYS A 35 -14.01 14.16 -19.56
C LYS A 35 -15.01 14.99 -18.78
N GLY A 36 -14.68 16.26 -18.54
CA GLY A 36 -15.61 17.23 -17.98
C GLY A 36 -16.67 17.65 -19.00
N GLN A 37 -17.86 18.03 -18.52
CA GLN A 37 -18.88 18.64 -19.37
C GLN A 37 -18.69 20.15 -19.40
N LYS A 38 -18.75 20.74 -20.60
CA LYS A 38 -18.62 22.20 -20.79
C LYS A 38 -19.68 22.92 -19.96
N GLY A 39 -19.26 23.84 -19.10
CA GLY A 39 -20.14 24.59 -18.19
C GLY A 39 -20.57 23.85 -16.90
N TYR A 40 -20.40 22.56 -16.81
CA TYR A 40 -20.85 21.75 -15.67
C TYR A 40 -19.73 21.09 -14.86
N GLY A 41 -18.50 21.03 -15.40
CA GLY A 41 -17.35 20.41 -14.73
C GLY A 41 -17.38 18.89 -14.71
N TYR A 42 -16.91 18.31 -13.62
CA TYR A 42 -16.76 16.86 -13.43
C TYR A 42 -17.76 16.37 -12.38
N GLY A 43 -18.41 15.24 -12.64
CA GLY A 43 -19.19 14.53 -11.61
C GLY A 43 -18.28 13.94 -10.55
N ILE A 44 -18.45 14.33 -9.29
CA ILE A 44 -17.55 13.94 -8.19
C ILE A 44 -17.52 12.42 -7.98
N ALA A 45 -18.67 11.77 -8.00
CA ALA A 45 -18.74 10.31 -7.84
C ALA A 45 -17.97 9.57 -8.96
N ARG A 46 -18.14 10.01 -10.21
CA ARG A 46 -17.41 9.44 -11.36
C ARG A 46 -15.91 9.70 -11.27
N LEU A 47 -15.52 10.91 -10.86
CA LEU A 47 -14.13 11.29 -10.68
C LEU A 47 -13.47 10.46 -9.58
N TYR A 48 -14.13 10.32 -8.43
CA TYR A 48 -13.68 9.51 -7.31
C TYR A 48 -13.44 8.04 -7.72
N LYS A 49 -14.44 7.46 -8.41
CA LYS A 49 -14.33 6.09 -8.92
C LYS A 49 -13.15 5.94 -9.88
N ARG A 50 -13.01 6.87 -10.84
CA ARG A 50 -11.95 6.77 -11.85
C ARG A 50 -10.54 6.98 -11.28
N ILE A 51 -10.38 7.92 -10.35
CA ILE A 51 -9.11 8.09 -9.62
C ILE A 51 -8.81 6.83 -8.83
N GLY A 52 -9.81 6.25 -8.14
CA GLY A 52 -9.67 4.99 -7.42
C GLY A 52 -9.17 3.85 -8.32
N GLU A 53 -9.75 3.68 -9.51
CA GLU A 53 -9.33 2.68 -10.50
C GLU A 53 -7.86 2.89 -10.95
N VAL A 54 -7.50 4.12 -11.32
CA VAL A 54 -6.14 4.45 -11.78
C VAL A 54 -5.09 4.27 -10.67
N MET A 55 -5.47 4.55 -9.43
CA MET A 55 -4.59 4.39 -8.27
C MET A 55 -4.65 2.98 -7.66
N SER A 56 -5.36 2.04 -8.31
CA SER A 56 -5.61 0.69 -7.78
C SER A 56 -6.23 0.69 -6.37
N LEU A 57 -6.97 1.73 -6.03
CA LEU A 57 -7.65 1.86 -4.73
C LEU A 57 -9.00 1.12 -4.70
N CYS A 58 -9.45 0.61 -5.85
CA CYS A 58 -10.68 -0.20 -5.97
C CYS A 58 -10.42 -1.69 -5.78
N ASP A 59 -9.15 -2.12 -5.86
CA ASP A 59 -8.77 -3.50 -5.61
C ASP A 59 -8.62 -3.72 -4.11
N THR A 60 -9.18 -4.82 -3.63
CA THR A 60 -8.96 -5.25 -2.25
C THR A 60 -7.78 -6.21 -2.23
N TYR A 61 -6.70 -5.81 -1.59
CA TYR A 61 -5.53 -6.67 -1.39
C TYR A 61 -5.57 -7.30 -0.01
N CYS A 62 -5.24 -8.57 0.05
CA CYS A 62 -5.06 -9.29 1.31
C CYS A 62 -3.59 -9.24 1.72
N ALA A 63 -3.34 -8.77 2.93
CA ALA A 63 -1.99 -8.63 3.46
C ALA A 63 -1.82 -9.38 4.78
N ILE A 64 -0.59 -9.76 5.06
CA ILE A 64 -0.16 -10.26 6.37
C ILE A 64 0.97 -9.39 6.90
N VAL A 65 1.11 -9.35 8.22
CA VAL A 65 2.23 -8.70 8.90
C VAL A 65 3.14 -9.77 9.47
N VAL A 66 4.45 -9.64 9.26
CA VAL A 66 5.46 -10.50 9.86
C VAL A 66 6.41 -9.65 10.70
N GLY A 67 6.48 -9.94 11.98
CA GLY A 67 7.36 -9.23 12.90
C GLY A 67 6.84 -9.17 14.32
N GLU A 68 7.65 -8.57 15.17
CA GLU A 68 7.44 -8.43 16.61
C GLU A 68 7.72 -7.00 17.09
N GLY A 69 7.15 -6.69 18.26
CA GLY A 69 7.33 -5.39 18.91
C GLY A 69 6.38 -4.31 18.40
N SER A 70 6.57 -3.11 18.91
CA SER A 70 5.62 -1.99 18.80
C SER A 70 5.30 -1.60 17.35
N LEU A 71 6.27 -1.69 16.43
CA LEU A 71 6.03 -1.37 15.02
C LEU A 71 5.11 -2.38 14.35
N ALA A 72 5.37 -3.69 14.55
CA ALA A 72 4.53 -4.75 14.01
C ALA A 72 3.11 -4.70 14.60
N ASP A 73 2.99 -4.39 15.89
CA ASP A 73 1.71 -4.22 16.57
C ASP A 73 0.94 -3.03 16.00
N ALA A 74 1.58 -1.86 15.90
CA ALA A 74 0.98 -0.65 15.36
C ALA A 74 0.52 -0.83 13.90
N VAL A 75 1.29 -1.53 13.09
CA VAL A 75 0.94 -1.84 11.71
C VAL A 75 -0.27 -2.79 11.65
N ALA A 76 -0.26 -3.86 12.47
CA ALA A 76 -1.32 -4.87 12.48
C ALA A 76 -2.66 -4.30 12.99
N GLU A 77 -2.64 -3.36 13.92
CA GLU A 77 -3.83 -2.71 14.49
C GLU A 77 -4.30 -1.49 13.71
N SER A 78 -3.50 -1.04 12.73
CA SER A 78 -3.78 0.20 12.00
C SER A 78 -4.98 0.09 11.07
N GLN A 79 -5.92 1.02 11.22
CA GLN A 79 -7.04 1.20 10.29
C GLN A 79 -6.63 1.90 8.97
N LEU A 80 -5.39 2.39 8.86
CA LEU A 80 -4.91 3.11 7.67
C LEU A 80 -4.96 2.23 6.43
N PHE A 81 -4.61 0.96 6.58
CA PHE A 81 -4.59 -0.02 5.49
C PHE A 81 -5.99 -0.37 5.01
N THR A 82 -6.93 -0.59 5.92
CA THR A 82 -8.33 -0.91 5.58
C THR A 82 -8.99 0.21 4.78
N LYS A 83 -8.73 1.47 5.13
CA LYS A 83 -9.24 2.63 4.39
C LYS A 83 -8.68 2.74 2.96
N ARG A 84 -7.61 2.04 2.66
CA ARG A 84 -6.95 2.00 1.35
C ARG A 84 -7.19 0.71 0.58
N GLY A 85 -8.19 -0.10 0.97
CA GLY A 85 -8.51 -1.36 0.30
C GLY A 85 -7.56 -2.52 0.66
N ILE A 86 -6.77 -2.40 1.72
CA ILE A 86 -5.88 -3.47 2.18
C ILE A 86 -6.51 -4.14 3.39
N LYS A 87 -6.83 -5.42 3.27
CA LYS A 87 -7.34 -6.27 4.35
C LYS A 87 -6.18 -7.00 5.02
N LEU A 88 -5.89 -6.66 6.26
CA LEU A 88 -4.94 -7.42 7.07
C LEU A 88 -5.60 -8.72 7.53
N LEU A 89 -5.01 -9.87 7.17
CA LEU A 89 -5.57 -11.19 7.48
C LEU A 89 -5.05 -11.70 8.82
N ARG A 90 -3.73 -11.65 9.02
CA ARG A 90 -3.06 -12.17 10.21
C ARG A 90 -1.70 -11.53 10.42
N ARG A 91 -1.25 -11.51 11.69
CA ARG A 91 0.13 -11.24 12.06
C ARG A 91 0.83 -12.55 12.40
N PHE A 92 2.10 -12.64 12.02
CA PHE A 92 3.03 -13.73 12.33
C PHE A 92 4.23 -13.19 13.08
N THR A 93 4.71 -13.96 14.05
CA THR A 93 6.01 -13.73 14.68
C THR A 93 7.14 -14.21 13.77
N SER A 94 8.38 -13.80 14.05
CA SER A 94 9.55 -14.28 13.33
C SER A 94 9.69 -15.80 13.42
N VAL A 95 9.36 -16.39 14.57
CA VAL A 95 9.41 -17.85 14.80
C VAL A 95 8.38 -18.58 13.94
N GLU A 96 7.15 -18.05 13.83
CA GLU A 96 6.10 -18.63 12.98
C GLU A 96 6.41 -18.51 11.47
N ALA A 97 7.26 -17.53 11.08
CA ALA A 97 7.69 -17.33 9.70
C ALA A 97 8.84 -18.26 9.30
N LEU A 98 9.67 -18.69 10.26
CA LEU A 98 10.80 -19.55 9.99
C LEU A 98 10.34 -21.01 9.85
N CYS A 99 10.92 -21.73 8.89
CA CYS A 99 10.68 -23.16 8.70
C CYS A 99 11.37 -23.97 9.78
N SER A 100 10.74 -25.02 10.27
CA SER A 100 11.44 -26.13 10.95
C SER A 100 11.98 -27.10 9.88
N ASP A 101 13.04 -27.82 10.19
CA ASP A 101 13.87 -28.60 9.26
C ASP A 101 13.12 -29.59 8.33
N ASN A 102 11.84 -29.90 8.56
CA ASN A 102 11.08 -30.84 7.73
C ASN A 102 9.58 -30.48 7.54
N ALA A 103 9.15 -29.26 7.89
CA ALA A 103 7.77 -28.85 7.75
C ALA A 103 7.65 -27.40 7.26
N PRO A 104 6.61 -27.07 6.47
CA PRO A 104 6.34 -25.70 6.12
C PRO A 104 6.09 -24.87 7.37
N SER A 105 6.57 -23.63 7.39
CA SER A 105 6.29 -22.71 8.50
C SER A 105 4.78 -22.44 8.63
N ALA A 106 4.35 -21.98 9.80
CA ALA A 106 2.95 -21.60 10.01
C ALA A 106 2.50 -20.50 9.02
N LEU A 107 3.41 -19.60 8.67
CA LEU A 107 3.20 -18.59 7.64
C LEU A 107 2.99 -19.22 6.25
N GLU A 108 3.83 -20.18 5.87
CA GLU A 108 3.70 -20.84 4.56
C GLU A 108 2.40 -21.64 4.44
N ALA A 109 2.05 -22.40 5.50
CA ALA A 109 0.82 -23.16 5.56
C ALA A 109 -0.40 -22.22 5.42
N PHE A 110 -0.41 -21.10 6.15
CA PHE A 110 -1.48 -20.10 6.06
C PHE A 110 -1.61 -19.51 4.65
N CYS A 111 -0.49 -19.16 4.01
CA CYS A 111 -0.51 -18.58 2.66
C CYS A 111 -0.95 -19.57 1.58
N ARG A 112 -0.82 -20.88 1.79
CA ARG A 112 -1.36 -21.89 0.87
C ARG A 112 -2.88 -22.02 0.96
N GLU A 113 -3.45 -21.76 2.12
CA GLU A 113 -4.90 -21.81 2.36
C GLU A 113 -5.62 -20.49 2.08
N ASN A 114 -4.89 -19.39 2.08
CA ASN A 114 -5.43 -18.04 1.94
C ASN A 114 -4.75 -17.29 0.79
N ALA A 115 -5.53 -16.56 0.02
CA ALA A 115 -5.00 -15.67 -1.01
C ALA A 115 -4.33 -14.45 -0.36
N VAL A 116 -3.00 -14.47 -0.25
CA VAL A 116 -2.21 -13.37 0.29
C VAL A 116 -1.50 -12.65 -0.85
N ASP A 117 -1.77 -11.35 -0.99
CA ASP A 117 -1.20 -10.52 -2.04
C ASP A 117 0.07 -9.78 -1.59
N ILE A 118 0.12 -9.39 -0.32
CA ILE A 118 1.17 -8.48 0.20
C ILE A 118 1.69 -9.00 1.54
N PHE A 119 3.02 -9.00 1.69
CA PHE A 119 3.69 -9.15 2.98
C PHE A 119 4.13 -7.78 3.50
N ILE A 120 3.84 -7.48 4.76
CA ILE A 120 4.35 -6.31 5.47
C ILE A 120 5.35 -6.83 6.51
N LEU A 121 6.62 -6.52 6.33
CA LEU A 121 7.71 -7.02 7.16
C LEU A 121 8.14 -5.94 8.14
N ALA A 122 8.04 -6.24 9.43
CA ALA A 122 8.53 -5.42 10.54
C ALA A 122 9.34 -6.33 11.48
N CYS A 123 10.27 -7.12 10.90
CA CYS A 123 11.06 -8.13 11.58
C CYS A 123 12.53 -7.72 11.63
N LYS A 124 13.31 -8.43 12.45
CA LYS A 124 14.74 -8.21 12.63
C LYS A 124 15.57 -9.36 12.03
N GLY A 125 16.82 -9.06 11.76
CA GLY A 125 17.79 -10.07 11.32
C GLY A 125 17.44 -10.72 9.99
N GLN A 126 17.63 -12.03 9.88
CA GLN A 126 17.48 -12.79 8.63
C GLN A 126 16.02 -13.14 8.29
N THR A 127 15.06 -12.89 9.18
CA THR A 127 13.64 -13.25 8.95
C THR A 127 13.09 -12.63 7.68
N GLY A 128 13.48 -11.39 7.37
CA GLY A 128 13.07 -10.71 6.14
C GLY A 128 13.49 -11.44 4.87
N ALA A 129 14.72 -11.96 4.81
CA ALA A 129 15.21 -12.73 3.67
C ALA A 129 14.44 -14.05 3.49
N VAL A 130 14.18 -14.76 4.59
CA VAL A 130 13.36 -15.98 4.55
C VAL A 130 11.94 -15.68 4.08
N CYS A 131 11.33 -14.61 4.57
CA CYS A 131 10.00 -14.17 4.11
C CYS A 131 9.99 -13.81 2.62
N LEU A 132 11.06 -13.21 2.10
CA LEU A 132 11.19 -12.92 0.68
C LEU A 132 11.20 -14.20 -0.15
N GLU A 133 11.99 -15.22 0.23
CA GLU A 133 12.04 -16.52 -0.46
C GLU A 133 10.66 -17.22 -0.44
N VAL A 134 9.96 -17.19 0.69
CA VAL A 134 8.60 -17.73 0.82
C VAL A 134 7.63 -16.97 -0.09
N ALA A 135 7.68 -15.64 -0.09
CA ALA A 135 6.82 -14.80 -0.91
C ALA A 135 7.02 -15.05 -2.42
N GLU A 136 8.28 -15.18 -2.87
CA GLU A 136 8.62 -15.52 -4.25
C GLU A 136 8.10 -16.89 -4.67
N ARG A 137 8.22 -17.89 -3.79
CA ARG A 137 7.79 -19.26 -4.05
C ARG A 137 6.26 -19.37 -4.12
N LEU A 138 5.55 -18.61 -3.31
CA LEU A 138 4.10 -18.61 -3.23
C LEU A 138 3.42 -17.66 -4.21
N GLY A 139 4.17 -16.86 -4.97
CA GLY A 139 3.62 -15.92 -5.95
C GLY A 139 2.95 -14.70 -5.34
N VAL A 140 3.39 -14.28 -4.15
CA VAL A 140 2.95 -13.03 -3.52
C VAL A 140 3.32 -11.85 -4.43
N LYS A 141 2.44 -10.87 -4.55
CA LYS A 141 2.59 -9.75 -5.50
C LYS A 141 3.59 -8.69 -5.03
N GLY A 142 3.69 -8.48 -3.73
CA GLY A 142 4.57 -7.44 -3.21
C GLY A 142 4.94 -7.55 -1.74
N ILE A 143 6.02 -6.88 -1.38
CA ILE A 143 6.52 -6.74 -0.01
C ILE A 143 6.65 -5.26 0.32
N LEU A 144 6.05 -4.85 1.44
CA LEU A 144 6.37 -3.61 2.13
C LEU A 144 7.35 -3.94 3.26
N ASN A 145 8.61 -3.57 3.08
CA ASN A 145 9.66 -3.85 4.04
C ASN A 145 9.89 -2.62 4.94
N LEU A 146 9.60 -2.77 6.22
CA LEU A 146 9.85 -1.80 7.28
C LEU A 146 11.01 -2.22 8.19
N SER A 147 11.76 -3.28 7.79
CA SER A 147 12.93 -3.77 8.52
C SER A 147 14.16 -2.93 8.18
N GLU A 148 15.17 -3.01 9.05
CA GLU A 148 16.44 -2.27 8.87
C GLU A 148 17.27 -2.74 7.66
N THR A 149 17.05 -3.97 7.17
CA THR A 149 17.80 -4.56 6.06
C THR A 149 17.01 -4.48 4.77
N ASP A 150 17.61 -3.94 3.74
CA ASP A 150 17.03 -3.86 2.40
C ASP A 150 16.81 -5.25 1.79
N LEU A 151 15.66 -5.38 1.16
CA LEU A 151 15.30 -6.56 0.39
C LEU A 151 15.16 -6.21 -1.09
N TYR A 152 15.58 -7.10 -1.97
CA TYR A 152 15.51 -6.93 -3.41
C TYR A 152 15.02 -8.21 -4.08
N SER A 153 14.12 -8.08 -5.04
CA SER A 153 13.64 -9.19 -5.85
C SER A 153 13.48 -8.78 -7.31
N LYS A 154 13.66 -9.75 -8.21
CA LYS A 154 13.33 -9.63 -9.64
C LYS A 154 11.97 -10.23 -9.97
N LYS A 155 11.33 -10.94 -9.04
CA LYS A 155 10.10 -11.69 -9.25
C LYS A 155 8.86 -10.99 -8.68
N LEU A 156 9.02 -10.19 -7.64
CA LEU A 156 7.94 -9.44 -7.01
C LEU A 156 8.37 -8.01 -6.69
N THR A 157 7.38 -7.14 -6.48
CA THR A 157 7.66 -5.75 -6.12
C THR A 157 8.04 -5.64 -4.65
N VAL A 158 9.21 -5.07 -4.35
CA VAL A 158 9.64 -4.74 -2.99
C VAL A 158 9.71 -3.23 -2.81
N ARG A 159 9.19 -2.74 -1.69
CA ARG A 159 9.37 -1.36 -1.24
C ARG A 159 10.01 -1.38 0.13
N ASN A 160 11.26 -0.91 0.21
CA ASN A 160 11.96 -0.66 1.45
C ASN A 160 11.58 0.73 1.96
N ILE A 161 11.22 0.84 3.24
CA ILE A 161 10.89 2.11 3.91
C ILE A 161 11.69 2.19 5.19
N HIS A 162 12.61 3.15 5.24
CA HIS A 162 13.43 3.48 6.39
C HIS A 162 12.87 4.74 7.06
N ILE A 163 12.32 4.58 8.26
CA ILE A 163 11.73 5.69 9.01
C ILE A 163 12.82 6.62 9.55
N ASP A 164 13.96 6.06 9.89
CA ASP A 164 15.17 6.77 10.33
C ASP A 164 15.75 7.66 9.23
N ASP A 165 15.79 7.21 7.98
CA ASP A 165 16.22 8.04 6.85
C ASP A 165 15.35 9.29 6.70
N ALA A 166 14.03 9.14 6.82
CA ALA A 166 13.11 10.27 6.76
C ALA A 166 13.36 11.28 7.90
N LEU A 167 13.68 10.78 9.09
CA LEU A 167 14.06 11.64 10.22
C LEU A 167 15.41 12.35 9.98
N MET A 168 16.40 11.64 9.44
CA MET A 168 17.70 12.23 9.10
C MET A 168 17.58 13.31 8.03
N ILE A 169 16.73 13.11 7.02
CA ILE A 169 16.44 14.16 6.02
C ILE A 169 15.85 15.39 6.72
N LEU A 170 14.84 15.22 7.56
CA LEU A 170 14.26 16.33 8.32
C LEU A 170 15.32 17.06 9.15
N CYS A 171 16.20 16.34 9.86
CA CYS A 171 17.28 16.94 10.64
C CYS A 171 18.27 17.73 9.79
N SER A 172 18.42 17.41 8.51
CA SER A 172 19.30 18.14 7.59
C SER A 172 18.66 19.43 7.04
N GLU A 173 17.36 19.60 7.19
CA GLU A 173 16.58 20.74 6.70
C GLU A 173 16.34 21.82 7.76
N ILE A 174 16.64 21.54 9.05
CA ILE A 174 16.48 22.45 10.21
C ILE A 174 17.83 22.95 10.72
#